data_c42f3d275864d986d27d2e6c7ffb1e91
#
_entry.id   c42f3d275864d986d27d2e6c7ffb1e91
#
_cell.length_a   1.000
_cell.length_b   1.000
_cell.length_c   1.000
_cell.angle_alpha   90.00
_cell.angle_beta   90.00
_cell.angle_gamma   90.00
#
_symmetry.space_group_name_H-M   'P 1'
#
loop_
_entity.id
_entity.type
_entity.pdbx_description
1 polymer ?
#
loop_
_entity_poly.entity_id
_entity_poly.type
_entity_poly.pdbx_seq_one_letter_code
_entity_poly.pdbx_strand_id
1 'polypeptide(L)'
;NAVNDVGLIVHLSASTMLSPQGNTKTLVGTVEEGIKHGADCVSVHVNLGDPNERLMLADLGRVAAACDDWHMPLLAMMYAPDVVAHCARVGVELGADIVKVPYTGDMESFSDVVSACCVPVVIAGGERMDSTRDVLQMVHDAIKAGGAGISMGRNVFQHPNRIQLVRALRAIVHENATVEEALAIVGE
;
A
#
# COMPACT_ATOMS: atom_id res chain seq x y z
N ASN A 1 -9.38 4.64 -23.51
CA ASN A 1 -9.71 3.22 -23.50
C ASN A 1 -9.23 2.69 -22.17
N ALA A 2 -10.16 2.38 -21.29
CA ALA A 2 -9.86 1.72 -20.03
C ALA A 2 -9.16 0.39 -20.34
N VAL A 3 -8.08 0.13 -19.65
CA VAL A 3 -7.44 -1.18 -19.66
C VAL A 3 -8.39 -2.09 -18.89
N ASN A 4 -9.15 -2.91 -19.59
CA ASN A 4 -10.22 -3.76 -19.03
C ASN A 4 -9.74 -4.78 -17.99
N ASP A 5 -8.42 -4.89 -17.78
CA ASP A 5 -7.79 -5.91 -16.94
C ASP A 5 -7.09 -5.32 -15.70
N VAL A 6 -7.25 -4.03 -15.42
CA VAL A 6 -6.62 -3.35 -14.27
C VAL A 6 -7.68 -2.63 -13.45
N GLY A 7 -7.80 -3.00 -12.17
CA GLY A 7 -8.67 -2.33 -11.22
C GLY A 7 -8.20 -0.91 -10.90
N LEU A 8 -9.13 -0.02 -10.62
CA LEU A 8 -8.89 1.37 -10.24
C LEU A 8 -9.08 1.55 -8.73
N ILE A 9 -8.02 1.96 -8.03
CA ILE A 9 -8.13 2.42 -6.64
C ILE A 9 -8.12 3.94 -6.62
N VAL A 10 -9.21 4.56 -6.17
CA VAL A 10 -9.30 6.02 -6.02
C VAL A 10 -8.88 6.41 -4.59
N HIS A 11 -7.85 7.27 -4.51
CA HIS A 11 -7.36 7.76 -3.22
C HIS A 11 -8.14 8.99 -2.76
N LEU A 12 -8.72 8.92 -1.54
CA LEU A 12 -9.65 9.93 -1.04
C LEU A 12 -9.02 10.97 -0.12
N SER A 13 -7.73 10.81 0.25
CA SER A 13 -7.06 11.76 1.14
C SER A 13 -5.85 12.42 0.48
N ALA A 14 -5.52 13.63 0.92
CA ALA A 14 -4.39 14.37 0.38
C ALA A 14 -3.64 15.14 1.46
N SER A 15 -2.39 15.46 1.15
CA SER A 15 -1.57 16.47 1.82
C SER A 15 -0.53 16.98 0.85
N THR A 16 0.12 18.09 1.17
CA THR A 16 1.21 18.64 0.37
C THR A 16 2.49 18.75 1.18
N MET A 17 3.64 18.66 0.50
CA MET A 17 4.95 18.89 1.12
C MET A 17 5.17 20.36 1.50
N LEU A 18 4.32 21.27 1.06
CA LEU A 18 4.38 22.69 1.40
C LEU A 18 3.78 22.99 2.77
N SER A 19 2.95 22.06 3.30
CA SER A 19 2.40 22.18 4.64
C SER A 19 3.47 21.89 5.69
N PRO A 20 3.60 22.69 6.76
CA PRO A 20 4.42 22.35 7.92
C PRO A 20 3.97 21.04 8.60
N GLN A 21 2.76 20.59 8.34
CA GLN A 21 2.15 19.35 8.81
C GLN A 21 1.94 18.38 7.63
N GLY A 22 2.96 18.14 6.81
CA GLY A 22 2.87 17.33 5.58
C GLY A 22 2.44 15.88 5.81
N ASN A 23 2.56 15.35 7.02
CA ASN A 23 2.09 14.03 7.40
C ASN A 23 0.59 13.98 7.72
N THR A 24 -0.02 15.10 8.13
CA THR A 24 -1.47 15.17 8.33
C THR A 24 -2.18 15.06 6.99
N LYS A 25 -3.05 14.07 6.85
CA LYS A 25 -3.88 13.86 5.68
C LYS A 25 -5.29 14.41 5.92
N THR A 26 -5.92 14.88 4.87
CA THR A 26 -7.29 15.41 4.88
C THR A 26 -8.10 14.72 3.79
N LEU A 27 -9.34 14.35 4.07
CA LEU A 27 -10.24 13.85 3.03
C LEU A 27 -10.54 14.96 2.03
N VAL A 28 -10.41 14.62 0.75
CA VAL A 28 -10.66 15.50 -0.40
C VAL A 28 -11.64 14.87 -1.40
N GLY A 29 -12.16 13.70 -1.09
CA GLY A 29 -13.16 12.97 -1.88
C GLY A 29 -14.01 12.05 -1.00
N THR A 30 -15.08 11.52 -1.57
CA THR A 30 -16.01 10.59 -0.93
C THR A 30 -16.02 9.23 -1.65
N VAL A 31 -16.59 8.21 -0.99
CA VAL A 31 -16.76 6.88 -1.59
C VAL A 31 -17.66 6.97 -2.83
N GLU A 32 -18.73 7.76 -2.77
CA GLU A 32 -19.66 7.96 -3.88
C GLU A 32 -19.00 8.62 -5.09
N GLU A 33 -18.07 9.55 -4.87
CA GLU A 33 -17.26 10.12 -5.96
C GLU A 33 -16.34 9.07 -6.57
N GLY A 34 -15.72 8.22 -5.75
CA GLY A 34 -14.97 7.06 -6.22
C GLY A 34 -15.81 6.15 -7.13
N ILE A 35 -17.02 5.80 -6.70
CA ILE A 35 -17.98 4.99 -7.48
C ILE A 35 -18.31 5.67 -8.83
N LYS A 36 -18.58 6.97 -8.81
CA LYS A 36 -18.87 7.75 -10.05
C LYS A 36 -17.71 7.73 -11.04
N HIS A 37 -16.49 7.63 -10.54
CA HIS A 37 -15.28 7.51 -11.36
C HIS A 37 -14.97 6.07 -11.79
N GLY A 38 -15.78 5.10 -11.40
CA GLY A 38 -15.60 3.69 -11.73
C GLY A 38 -14.51 3.02 -10.92
N ALA A 39 -14.34 3.43 -9.66
CA ALA A 39 -13.41 2.77 -8.75
C ALA A 39 -13.85 1.35 -8.41
N ASP A 40 -12.89 0.43 -8.41
CA ASP A 40 -13.03 -0.94 -7.89
C ASP A 40 -12.68 -1.02 -6.39
N CYS A 41 -11.97 0.01 -5.88
CA CYS A 41 -11.56 0.14 -4.49
C CYS A 41 -11.31 1.63 -4.20
N VAL A 42 -11.46 2.04 -2.95
CA VAL A 42 -11.00 3.36 -2.50
C VAL A 42 -9.89 3.23 -1.48
N SER A 43 -9.13 4.31 -1.27
CA SER A 43 -8.07 4.27 -0.27
C SER A 43 -7.98 5.57 0.54
N VAL A 44 -7.55 5.44 1.78
CA VAL A 44 -7.22 6.56 2.68
C VAL A 44 -5.86 6.35 3.32
N HIS A 45 -5.25 7.43 3.81
CA HIS A 45 -3.93 7.40 4.42
C HIS A 45 -3.99 7.94 5.84
N VAL A 46 -3.48 7.17 6.80
CA VAL A 46 -3.38 7.52 8.22
C VAL A 46 -1.92 7.44 8.66
N ASN A 47 -1.40 8.49 9.27
CA ASN A 47 -0.11 8.49 9.94
C ASN A 47 -0.35 8.49 11.45
N LEU A 48 -0.08 7.34 12.10
CA LEU A 48 -0.15 7.24 13.56
C LEU A 48 1.03 7.99 14.20
N GLY A 49 0.79 8.60 15.35
CA GLY A 49 1.76 9.46 16.02
C GLY A 49 1.81 10.89 15.49
N ASP A 50 1.04 11.24 14.45
CA ASP A 50 0.88 12.63 14.00
C ASP A 50 0.04 13.42 15.01
N PRO A 51 0.33 14.72 15.26
CA PRO A 51 -0.47 15.56 16.14
C PRO A 51 -1.98 15.59 15.81
N ASN A 52 -2.35 15.34 14.57
CA ASN A 52 -3.73 15.28 14.08
C ASN A 52 -4.22 13.85 13.80
N GLU A 53 -3.56 12.84 14.35
CA GLU A 53 -3.92 11.40 14.20
C GLU A 53 -5.41 11.16 14.42
N ARG A 54 -6.01 11.74 15.46
CA ARG A 54 -7.43 11.57 15.79
C ARG A 54 -8.37 11.98 14.66
N LEU A 55 -7.98 12.96 13.82
CA LEU A 55 -8.78 13.39 12.67
C LEU A 55 -8.68 12.38 11.54
N MET A 56 -7.48 11.87 11.28
CA MET A 56 -7.25 10.84 10.26
C MET A 56 -7.92 9.51 10.62
N LEU A 57 -7.92 9.12 11.92
CA LEU A 57 -8.67 7.94 12.40
C LEU A 57 -10.18 8.14 12.26
N ALA A 58 -10.71 9.33 12.55
CA ALA A 58 -12.12 9.65 12.35
C ALA A 58 -12.49 9.63 10.86
N ASP A 59 -11.60 10.09 9.99
CA ASP A 59 -11.76 10.04 8.53
C ASP A 59 -11.78 8.59 8.03
N LEU A 60 -10.86 7.74 8.50
CA LEU A 60 -10.84 6.32 8.17
C LEU A 60 -12.16 5.64 8.58
N GLY A 61 -12.63 5.86 9.81
CA GLY A 61 -13.88 5.28 10.29
C GLY A 61 -15.10 5.74 9.49
N ARG A 62 -15.16 7.00 9.07
CA ARG A 62 -16.25 7.52 8.22
C ARG A 62 -16.22 6.89 6.83
N VAL A 63 -15.03 6.75 6.24
CA VAL A 63 -14.88 6.12 4.93
C VAL A 63 -15.20 4.63 5.02
N ALA A 64 -14.75 3.94 6.07
CA ALA A 64 -15.07 2.53 6.28
C ALA A 64 -16.59 2.28 6.37
N ALA A 65 -17.31 3.11 7.12
CA ALA A 65 -18.78 3.02 7.21
C ALA A 65 -19.45 3.24 5.84
N ALA A 66 -19.00 4.24 5.06
CA ALA A 66 -19.52 4.46 3.71
C ALA A 66 -19.15 3.30 2.75
N CYS A 67 -17.96 2.73 2.88
CA CYS A 67 -17.54 1.56 2.11
C CYS A 67 -18.42 0.33 2.39
N ASP A 68 -18.80 0.11 3.66
CA ASP A 68 -19.71 -0.96 4.05
C ASP A 68 -21.10 -0.75 3.43
N ASP A 69 -21.65 0.47 3.49
CA ASP A 69 -22.94 0.83 2.89
C ASP A 69 -22.98 0.57 1.37
N TRP A 70 -21.87 0.82 0.67
CA TRP A 70 -21.76 0.68 -0.78
C TRP A 70 -21.12 -0.62 -1.26
N HIS A 71 -20.72 -1.51 -0.34
CA HIS A 71 -19.92 -2.69 -0.66
C HIS A 71 -18.67 -2.39 -1.49
N MET A 72 -18.01 -1.25 -1.18
CA MET A 72 -16.80 -0.77 -1.84
C MET A 72 -15.59 -1.22 -1.05
N PRO A 73 -14.63 -1.97 -1.61
CA PRO A 73 -13.41 -2.35 -0.91
C PRO A 73 -12.61 -1.12 -0.46
N LEU A 74 -12.05 -1.18 0.76
CA LEU A 74 -11.25 -0.13 1.37
C LEU A 74 -9.80 -0.58 1.57
N LEU A 75 -8.85 0.12 0.96
CA LEU A 75 -7.44 0.00 1.26
C LEU A 75 -7.02 1.11 2.24
N ALA A 76 -6.64 0.74 3.46
CA ALA A 76 -6.06 1.67 4.43
C ALA A 76 -4.53 1.71 4.31
N MET A 77 -3.98 2.88 3.99
CA MET A 77 -2.54 3.14 4.00
C MET A 77 -2.15 3.60 5.40
N MET A 78 -1.52 2.70 6.17
CA MET A 78 -1.23 2.89 7.60
C MET A 78 0.27 3.06 7.81
N TYR A 79 0.68 4.17 8.41
CA TYR A 79 2.09 4.49 8.62
C TYR A 79 2.38 4.81 10.09
N ALA A 80 3.29 4.05 10.66
CA ALA A 80 3.95 4.27 11.94
C ALA A 80 5.26 3.48 11.91
N PRO A 81 6.41 4.10 11.62
CA PRO A 81 7.66 3.39 11.31
C PRO A 81 8.11 2.41 12.38
N ASP A 82 7.91 2.77 13.65
CA ASP A 82 8.45 2.00 14.78
C ASP A 82 7.49 0.92 15.31
N VAL A 83 6.23 0.90 14.83
CA VAL A 83 5.16 0.02 15.35
C VAL A 83 4.25 -0.52 14.22
N VAL A 84 4.86 -1.05 13.17
CA VAL A 84 4.17 -1.45 11.92
C VAL A 84 3.04 -2.45 12.17
N ALA A 85 3.25 -3.46 13.02
CA ALA A 85 2.24 -4.47 13.35
C ALA A 85 1.01 -3.84 14.05
N HIS A 86 1.23 -2.93 15.01
CA HIS A 86 0.14 -2.18 15.65
C HIS A 86 -0.60 -1.32 14.64
N CYS A 87 0.13 -0.65 13.78
CA CYS A 87 -0.40 0.21 12.72
C CYS A 87 -1.31 -0.57 11.75
N ALA A 88 -0.84 -1.74 11.30
CA ALA A 88 -1.62 -2.62 10.43
C ALA A 88 -2.92 -3.05 11.12
N ARG A 89 -2.84 -3.48 12.38
CA ARG A 89 -3.98 -3.92 13.17
C ARG A 89 -5.02 -2.81 13.37
N VAL A 90 -4.60 -1.57 13.63
CA VAL A 90 -5.52 -0.43 13.73
C VAL A 90 -6.31 -0.27 12.42
N GLY A 91 -5.66 -0.39 11.25
CA GLY A 91 -6.34 -0.34 9.96
C GLY A 91 -7.42 -1.42 9.81
N VAL A 92 -7.09 -2.66 10.20
CA VAL A 92 -8.03 -3.79 10.18
C VAL A 92 -9.23 -3.56 11.13
N GLU A 93 -8.95 -3.17 12.37
CA GLU A 93 -10.00 -2.97 13.39
C GLU A 93 -10.94 -1.79 13.03
N LEU A 94 -10.49 -0.85 12.21
CA LEU A 94 -11.30 0.26 11.71
C LEU A 94 -12.00 -0.04 10.36
N GLY A 95 -11.96 -1.29 9.89
CA GLY A 95 -12.79 -1.76 8.78
C GLY A 95 -12.09 -1.74 7.41
N ALA A 96 -10.76 -1.77 7.35
CA ALA A 96 -10.07 -1.93 6.08
C ALA A 96 -10.17 -3.37 5.56
N ASP A 97 -10.41 -3.54 4.26
CA ASP A 97 -10.36 -4.82 3.56
C ASP A 97 -8.95 -5.19 3.10
N ILE A 98 -8.09 -4.18 2.92
CA ILE A 98 -6.67 -4.33 2.58
C ILE A 98 -5.89 -3.30 3.40
N VAL A 99 -4.77 -3.72 4.00
CA VAL A 99 -3.89 -2.80 4.72
C VAL A 99 -2.56 -2.67 3.98
N LYS A 100 -2.14 -1.43 3.75
CA LYS A 100 -0.83 -1.10 3.20
C LYS A 100 0.06 -0.50 4.29
N VAL A 101 1.22 -1.12 4.51
CA VAL A 101 2.21 -0.71 5.52
C VAL A 101 3.63 -0.68 4.95
N PRO A 102 4.59 -0.02 5.61
CA PRO A 102 6.00 -0.19 5.29
C PRO A 102 6.46 -1.64 5.50
N TYR A 103 7.43 -2.10 4.71
CA TYR A 103 8.17 -3.33 5.03
C TYR A 103 9.06 -3.08 6.25
N THR A 104 9.12 -4.02 7.19
CA THR A 104 9.85 -3.88 8.47
C THR A 104 11.36 -4.04 8.34
N GLY A 105 11.85 -4.50 7.18
CA GLY A 105 13.28 -4.66 6.91
C GLY A 105 13.77 -6.11 6.97
N ASP A 106 13.03 -7.02 7.57
CA ASP A 106 13.32 -8.45 7.62
C ASP A 106 12.04 -9.29 7.58
N MET A 107 12.19 -10.58 7.20
CA MET A 107 11.05 -11.48 7.01
C MET A 107 10.37 -11.88 8.31
N GLU A 108 11.11 -12.02 9.41
CA GLU A 108 10.58 -12.48 10.69
C GLU A 108 9.62 -11.43 11.26
N SER A 109 10.08 -10.19 11.40
CA SER A 109 9.27 -9.08 11.89
C SER A 109 8.09 -8.77 10.95
N PHE A 110 8.25 -8.94 9.63
CA PHE A 110 7.14 -8.74 8.71
C PHE A 110 6.11 -9.88 8.75
N SER A 111 6.54 -11.11 9.01
CA SER A 111 5.63 -12.23 9.26
C SER A 111 4.74 -11.99 10.48
N ASP A 112 5.29 -11.36 11.52
CA ASP A 112 4.48 -10.94 12.69
C ASP A 112 3.43 -9.91 12.32
N VAL A 113 3.76 -8.95 11.46
CA VAL A 113 2.79 -7.96 10.93
C VAL A 113 1.65 -8.67 10.19
N VAL A 114 1.99 -9.59 9.29
CA VAL A 114 0.99 -10.34 8.51
C VAL A 114 0.11 -11.20 9.41
N SER A 115 0.71 -11.92 10.36
CA SER A 115 0.00 -12.80 11.29
C SER A 115 -0.98 -12.05 12.21
N ALA A 116 -0.72 -10.77 12.48
CA ALA A 116 -1.59 -9.92 13.28
C ALA A 116 -2.85 -9.42 12.53
N CYS A 117 -2.94 -9.67 11.21
CA CYS A 117 -4.00 -9.18 10.35
C CYS A 117 -4.84 -10.33 9.77
N CYS A 118 -6.17 -10.19 9.78
CA CYS A 118 -7.09 -11.14 9.12
C CYS A 118 -7.44 -10.73 7.68
N VAL A 119 -6.85 -9.66 7.18
CA VAL A 119 -7.02 -9.14 5.81
C VAL A 119 -5.69 -9.11 5.08
N PRO A 120 -5.67 -9.05 3.74
CA PRO A 120 -4.45 -8.93 2.96
C PRO A 120 -3.59 -7.73 3.38
N VAL A 121 -2.29 -7.97 3.60
CA VAL A 121 -1.29 -6.93 3.89
C VAL A 121 -0.41 -6.74 2.66
N VAL A 122 -0.34 -5.51 2.15
CA VAL A 122 0.52 -5.15 1.03
C VAL A 122 1.60 -4.17 1.49
N ILE A 123 2.81 -4.26 0.91
CA ILE A 123 3.89 -3.35 1.28
C ILE A 123 3.89 -2.06 0.48
N ALA A 124 4.28 -0.97 1.15
CA ALA A 124 4.65 0.28 0.51
C ALA A 124 6.06 0.19 -0.08
N GLY A 125 6.30 0.92 -1.17
CA GLY A 125 7.63 0.97 -1.79
C GLY A 125 8.66 1.83 -1.05
N GLY A 126 8.25 2.59 -0.06
CA GLY A 126 9.14 3.49 0.67
C GLY A 126 9.74 4.62 -0.18
N GLU A 127 10.92 5.09 0.21
CA GLU A 127 11.71 6.03 -0.57
C GLU A 127 12.31 5.34 -1.81
N ARG A 128 12.79 6.16 -2.76
CA ARG A 128 13.46 5.61 -3.93
C ARG A 128 14.76 4.92 -3.51
N MET A 129 14.91 3.68 -3.95
CA MET A 129 16.13 2.89 -3.80
C MET A 129 16.94 2.97 -5.11
N ASP A 130 18.26 3.03 -4.99
CA ASP A 130 19.16 3.13 -6.16
C ASP A 130 19.42 1.78 -6.82
N SER A 131 19.24 0.68 -6.08
CA SER A 131 19.50 -0.68 -6.53
C SER A 131 18.19 -1.38 -6.92
N THR A 132 18.10 -1.84 -8.16
CA THR A 132 16.99 -2.71 -8.63
C THR A 132 16.93 -3.99 -7.81
N ARG A 133 18.09 -4.60 -7.52
CA ARG A 133 18.18 -5.81 -6.70
C ARG A 133 17.55 -5.62 -5.33
N ASP A 134 17.81 -4.49 -4.67
CA ASP A 134 17.28 -4.25 -3.32
C ASP A 134 15.75 -4.08 -3.34
N VAL A 135 15.20 -3.44 -4.37
CA VAL A 135 13.75 -3.35 -4.58
C VAL A 135 13.14 -4.73 -4.76
N LEU A 136 13.73 -5.57 -5.60
CA LEU A 136 13.25 -6.94 -5.86
C LEU A 136 13.41 -7.83 -4.63
N GLN A 137 14.52 -7.70 -3.89
CA GLN A 137 14.76 -8.45 -2.64
C GLN A 137 13.72 -8.09 -1.58
N MET A 138 13.48 -6.81 -1.34
CA MET A 138 12.46 -6.35 -0.40
C MET A 138 11.08 -6.93 -0.74
N VAL A 139 10.70 -6.93 -2.01
CA VAL A 139 9.42 -7.48 -2.46
C VAL A 139 9.38 -8.99 -2.27
N HIS A 140 10.44 -9.70 -2.69
CA HIS A 140 10.55 -11.15 -2.52
C HIS A 140 10.40 -11.55 -1.05
N ASP A 141 11.13 -10.88 -0.16
CA ASP A 141 11.11 -11.18 1.27
C ASP A 141 9.74 -10.90 1.90
N ALA A 142 9.10 -9.79 1.52
CA ALA A 142 7.76 -9.47 1.98
C ALA A 142 6.72 -10.51 1.54
N ILE A 143 6.79 -11.00 0.29
CA ILE A 143 5.90 -12.06 -0.21
C ILE A 143 6.18 -13.39 0.49
N LYS A 144 7.46 -13.75 0.70
CA LYS A 144 7.84 -14.96 1.45
C LYS A 144 7.41 -14.91 2.90
N ALA A 145 7.37 -13.75 3.52
CA ALA A 145 6.85 -13.53 4.87
C ALA A 145 5.32 -13.56 4.97
N GLY A 146 4.61 -13.79 3.86
CA GLY A 146 3.15 -13.90 3.80
C GLY A 146 2.43 -12.63 3.31
N GLY A 147 3.15 -11.60 2.89
CA GLY A 147 2.54 -10.41 2.27
C GLY A 147 1.74 -10.77 1.02
N ALA A 148 0.60 -10.11 0.83
CA ALA A 148 -0.33 -10.38 -0.27
C ALA A 148 0.03 -9.65 -1.58
N GLY A 149 0.95 -8.69 -1.53
CA GLY A 149 1.33 -7.91 -2.71
C GLY A 149 2.04 -6.60 -2.36
N ILE A 150 2.09 -5.74 -3.35
CA ILE A 150 2.82 -4.47 -3.28
C ILE A 150 1.95 -3.29 -3.72
N SER A 151 2.21 -2.12 -3.17
CA SER A 151 1.63 -0.85 -3.63
C SER A 151 2.72 0.22 -3.68
N MET A 152 3.47 0.24 -4.79
CA MET A 152 4.68 1.02 -4.96
C MET A 152 4.51 2.08 -6.06
N GLY A 153 5.01 3.29 -5.81
CA GLY A 153 5.02 4.39 -6.79
C GLY A 153 6.45 4.75 -7.22
N ARG A 154 7.19 5.45 -6.36
CA ARG A 154 8.50 6.06 -6.68
C ARG A 154 9.49 5.07 -7.29
N ASN A 155 9.65 3.89 -6.69
CA ASN A 155 10.59 2.87 -7.18
C ASN A 155 10.20 2.28 -8.54
N VAL A 156 8.93 2.36 -8.92
CA VAL A 156 8.45 1.87 -10.23
C VAL A 156 8.47 2.97 -11.28
N PHE A 157 7.79 4.10 -11.02
CA PHE A 157 7.63 5.14 -12.03
C PHE A 157 8.92 5.88 -12.38
N GLN A 158 9.86 5.97 -11.43
CA GLN A 158 11.16 6.61 -11.63
C GLN A 158 12.25 5.65 -12.13
N HIS A 159 11.92 4.36 -12.30
CA HIS A 159 12.87 3.38 -12.81
C HIS A 159 13.09 3.54 -14.32
N PRO A 160 14.33 3.47 -14.84
CA PRO A 160 14.61 3.62 -16.27
C PRO A 160 13.89 2.54 -17.10
N ASN A 161 13.89 1.29 -16.65
CA ASN A 161 13.23 0.14 -17.29
C ASN A 161 11.90 -0.22 -16.58
N ARG A 162 11.02 0.77 -16.33
CA ARG A 162 9.80 0.57 -15.53
C ARG A 162 8.88 -0.57 -16.00
N ILE A 163 8.79 -0.81 -17.31
CA ILE A 163 7.95 -1.90 -17.86
C ILE A 163 8.52 -3.26 -17.46
N GLN A 164 9.83 -3.46 -17.61
CA GLN A 164 10.47 -4.71 -17.23
C GLN A 164 10.49 -4.90 -15.71
N LEU A 165 10.67 -3.81 -14.94
CA LEU A 165 10.55 -3.87 -13.49
C LEU A 165 9.15 -4.32 -13.05
N VAL A 166 8.08 -3.80 -13.66
CA VAL A 166 6.70 -4.24 -13.34
C VAL A 166 6.50 -5.73 -13.68
N ARG A 167 7.08 -6.21 -14.79
CA ARG A 167 7.05 -7.64 -15.14
C ARG A 167 7.80 -8.49 -14.11
N ALA A 168 8.96 -8.05 -13.68
CA ALA A 168 9.76 -8.71 -12.65
C ALA A 168 9.04 -8.76 -11.30
N LEU A 169 8.47 -7.64 -10.88
CA LEU A 169 7.65 -7.56 -9.67
C LEU A 169 6.43 -8.49 -9.74
N ARG A 170 5.75 -8.52 -10.88
CA ARG A 170 4.64 -9.45 -11.12
C ARG A 170 5.09 -10.91 -11.01
N ALA A 171 6.24 -11.27 -11.57
CA ALA A 171 6.77 -12.62 -11.49
C ALA A 171 7.06 -13.03 -10.02
N ILE A 172 7.61 -12.14 -9.19
CA ILE A 172 7.81 -12.41 -7.76
C ILE A 172 6.46 -12.59 -7.05
N VAL A 173 5.53 -11.67 -7.24
CA VAL A 173 4.27 -11.63 -6.49
C VAL A 173 3.33 -12.77 -6.87
N HIS A 174 3.24 -13.12 -8.16
CA HIS A 174 2.23 -14.06 -8.66
C HIS A 174 2.79 -15.41 -9.14
N GLU A 175 4.08 -15.50 -9.41
CA GLU A 175 4.71 -16.70 -9.98
C GLU A 175 5.81 -17.28 -9.07
N ASN A 176 6.05 -16.67 -7.90
CA ASN A 176 7.08 -17.05 -6.93
C ASN A 176 8.51 -17.03 -7.51
N ALA A 177 8.79 -16.17 -8.49
CA ALA A 177 10.12 -16.03 -9.06
C ALA A 177 11.15 -15.63 -8.00
N THR A 178 12.36 -16.13 -8.15
CA THR A 178 13.53 -15.71 -7.36
C THR A 178 13.97 -14.29 -7.75
N VAL A 179 14.79 -13.67 -6.92
CA VAL A 179 15.38 -12.35 -7.22
C VAL A 179 16.23 -12.39 -8.48
N GLU A 180 16.99 -13.47 -8.68
CA GLU A 180 17.83 -13.69 -9.85
C GLU A 180 17.03 -13.80 -11.16
N GLU A 181 15.93 -14.57 -11.13
CA GLU A 181 14.99 -14.64 -12.26
C GLU A 181 14.35 -13.29 -12.56
N ALA A 182 13.97 -12.55 -11.53
CA ALA A 182 13.40 -11.23 -11.67
C ALA A 182 14.40 -10.19 -12.23
N LEU A 183 15.67 -10.24 -11.81
CA LEU A 183 16.74 -9.41 -12.38
C LEU A 183 16.96 -9.71 -13.87
N ALA A 184 16.96 -10.98 -14.24
CA ALA A 184 17.06 -11.37 -15.65
C ALA A 184 15.91 -10.81 -16.51
N ILE A 185 14.70 -10.66 -15.96
CA ILE A 185 13.56 -10.01 -16.64
C ILE A 185 13.82 -8.51 -16.83
N VAL A 186 14.46 -7.86 -15.87
CA VAL A 186 14.82 -6.42 -15.97
C VAL A 186 15.94 -6.21 -16.99
N GLY A 187 16.80 -7.21 -17.19
CA GLY A 187 17.98 -7.15 -18.05
C GLY A 187 19.25 -6.77 -17.28
N GLU A 188 19.31 -7.13 -16.02
CA GLU A 188 20.45 -6.95 -15.11
C GLU A 188 21.01 -8.31 -14.63
#